data_8197384d51e629b01e844e33de6f3d6c
#
_entry.id   8197384d51e629b01e844e33de6f3d6c
#
_cell.length_a   1.000
_cell.length_b   1.000
_cell.length_c   1.000
_cell.angle_alpha   90.00
_cell.angle_beta   90.00
_cell.angle_gamma   90.00
#
_symmetry.space_group_name_H-M   'P 1'
#
loop_
_entity.id
_entity.type
_entity.pdbx_description
1 polymer ?
#
loop_
_entity_poly.entity_id
_entity_poly.type
_entity_poly.pdbx_seq_one_letter_code
_entity_poly.pdbx_strand_id
1 'polypeptide(L)'
;MRDGEVVLYLRPASRVWQVRYKLFDRKWRCVSTKQRQLEWAKRVAGELYDKARFREEEGLPQKSVRFGTLADECIRVLKVEIERGIRPNTNMDYIRAMNNYLIPFFGKLMLTNITTQKVAEYESWRNQKMGKVPISSTLANHSSAFNRVIDLAIEQGAISDKVIIPKLSRKGKKGSPRPAFTQDELKHLLEYMPKWCLLAERKNHTEMRELLRDYVELLLTTGMRSGRESMNMLWKHIEWYTDGKTDVRYLRIWVSGKTGGRWLIAKHRAAEPLARLAQRQRVGANLDEAIAAKSDTYVFSLSTGQRPNSLHTSFELLLKDSDIRVDPITGKNRSLYSLRHCYATLALMDGHMDMHTVAKQMGTSVGMLEQHYSKMTATMATFCLICSQAYFGFHCAI
;
A
#
# COMPACT_ATOMS: atom_id res chain seq x y z
N MET A 1 -45.06 -11.16 36.15
CA MET A 1 -43.70 -11.22 36.73
C MET A 1 -43.08 -9.83 36.59
N ARG A 2 -42.28 -9.38 37.55
CA ARG A 2 -41.60 -8.09 37.48
C ARG A 2 -42.56 -6.93 37.14
N ASP A 3 -43.56 -6.70 38.00
CA ASP A 3 -44.54 -5.60 37.93
C ASP A 3 -45.23 -5.42 36.54
N GLY A 4 -45.50 -6.54 35.87
CA GLY A 4 -46.14 -6.58 34.54
C GLY A 4 -45.17 -6.41 33.34
N GLU A 5 -43.90 -6.24 33.60
CA GLU A 5 -42.90 -6.09 32.53
C GLU A 5 -42.49 -7.42 31.85
N VAL A 6 -42.77 -8.55 32.51
CA VAL A 6 -42.48 -9.88 31.97
C VAL A 6 -43.74 -10.76 31.97
N VAL A 7 -44.14 -11.27 30.83
CA VAL A 7 -45.34 -12.11 30.67
C VAL A 7 -44.95 -13.40 29.94
N LEU A 8 -45.32 -14.54 30.52
CA LEU A 8 -45.20 -15.84 29.91
C LEU A 8 -46.55 -16.22 29.26
N TYR A 9 -46.47 -16.81 28.06
CA TYR A 9 -47.67 -17.28 27.35
C TYR A 9 -47.33 -18.46 26.49
N LEU A 10 -48.36 -19.25 26.16
CA LEU A 10 -48.28 -20.31 25.18
C LEU A 10 -48.92 -19.85 23.86
N ARG A 11 -48.32 -20.17 22.76
CA ARG A 11 -48.93 -19.96 21.43
C ARG A 11 -49.90 -21.09 21.16
N PRO A 12 -50.97 -20.86 20.40
CA PRO A 12 -51.85 -21.94 19.95
C PRO A 12 -51.00 -23.07 19.32
N ALA A 13 -51.33 -24.32 19.65
CA ALA A 13 -50.64 -25.54 19.21
C ALA A 13 -49.16 -25.70 19.63
N SER A 14 -48.64 -24.83 20.52
CA SER A 14 -47.28 -24.96 21.03
C SER A 14 -47.23 -25.41 22.48
N ARG A 15 -46.40 -26.39 22.79
CA ARG A 15 -46.09 -26.83 24.17
C ARG A 15 -44.90 -26.10 24.78
N VAL A 16 -44.31 -25.13 24.05
CA VAL A 16 -43.13 -24.37 24.50
C VAL A 16 -43.53 -22.97 24.92
N TRP A 17 -43.22 -22.62 26.17
CA TRP A 17 -43.49 -21.32 26.73
C TRP A 17 -42.72 -20.22 25.99
N GLN A 18 -43.41 -19.12 25.70
CA GLN A 18 -42.86 -17.90 25.16
C GLN A 18 -42.82 -16.85 26.29
N VAL A 19 -41.81 -16.01 26.29
CA VAL A 19 -41.75 -14.84 27.13
C VAL A 19 -41.86 -13.59 26.28
N ARG A 20 -42.68 -12.65 26.73
CA ARG A 20 -42.63 -11.27 26.26
C ARG A 20 -42.25 -10.38 27.44
N TYR A 21 -41.35 -9.44 27.18
CA TYR A 21 -40.90 -8.48 28.15
C TYR A 21 -40.76 -7.09 27.52
N LYS A 22 -40.88 -6.04 28.34
CA LYS A 22 -40.64 -4.67 27.90
C LYS A 22 -39.49 -4.09 28.79
N LEU A 23 -38.70 -3.21 28.17
CA LEU A 23 -37.63 -2.50 28.85
C LEU A 23 -38.02 -1.00 28.99
N PHE A 24 -37.05 -0.11 29.26
CA PHE A 24 -37.29 1.32 29.46
C PHE A 24 -37.97 2.00 28.25
N ASP A 25 -37.70 1.51 27.01
CA ASP A 25 -38.35 2.00 25.78
C ASP A 25 -39.83 1.57 25.65
N ARG A 26 -40.37 0.83 26.64
CA ARG A 26 -41.74 0.28 26.69
C ARG A 26 -42.17 -0.57 25.55
N LYS A 27 -41.26 -1.00 24.66
CA LYS A 27 -41.55 -1.88 23.55
C LYS A 27 -41.50 -3.35 23.94
N TRP A 28 -42.52 -4.12 23.54
CA TRP A 28 -42.58 -5.56 23.79
C TRP A 28 -41.61 -6.34 22.92
N ARG A 29 -40.75 -7.14 23.54
CA ARG A 29 -39.87 -8.10 22.91
C ARG A 29 -40.31 -9.51 23.23
N CYS A 30 -40.44 -10.38 22.21
CA CYS A 30 -40.88 -11.74 22.36
C CYS A 30 -39.74 -12.70 22.07
N VAL A 31 -39.52 -13.67 22.98
CA VAL A 31 -38.47 -14.68 22.88
C VAL A 31 -39.00 -16.02 23.34
N SER A 32 -38.56 -17.13 22.71
CA SER A 32 -38.90 -18.48 23.19
C SER A 32 -38.02 -18.82 24.39
N THR A 33 -38.66 -19.35 25.46
CA THR A 33 -37.91 -19.89 26.60
C THR A 33 -37.32 -21.27 26.32
N LYS A 34 -37.73 -21.93 25.22
CA LYS A 34 -37.39 -23.32 24.87
C LYS A 34 -37.78 -24.35 25.95
N GLN A 35 -38.59 -23.94 26.92
CA GLN A 35 -39.02 -24.77 28.05
C GLN A 35 -40.49 -25.14 27.88
N ARG A 36 -40.82 -26.39 28.27
CA ARG A 36 -42.19 -26.90 28.30
C ARG A 36 -42.81 -26.82 29.69
N GLN A 37 -41.98 -26.91 30.75
CA GLN A 37 -42.43 -26.81 32.13
C GLN A 37 -42.46 -25.35 32.57
N LEU A 38 -43.53 -24.94 33.24
CA LEU A 38 -43.78 -23.55 33.64
C LEU A 38 -42.67 -23.01 34.58
N GLU A 39 -42.25 -23.79 35.56
CA GLU A 39 -41.25 -23.35 36.52
C GLU A 39 -39.89 -23.06 35.89
N TRP A 40 -39.47 -23.93 34.98
CA TRP A 40 -38.25 -23.70 34.21
C TRP A 40 -38.40 -22.51 33.24
N ALA A 41 -39.62 -22.35 32.65
CA ALA A 41 -39.90 -21.19 31.83
C ALA A 41 -39.87 -19.87 32.59
N LYS A 42 -40.37 -19.84 33.84
CA LYS A 42 -40.28 -18.67 34.75
C LYS A 42 -38.82 -18.28 35.01
N ARG A 43 -37.99 -19.26 35.34
CA ARG A 43 -36.55 -19.02 35.59
C ARG A 43 -35.87 -18.43 34.36
N VAL A 44 -36.01 -19.09 33.18
CA VAL A 44 -35.41 -18.61 31.93
C VAL A 44 -35.97 -17.23 31.56
N ALA A 45 -37.24 -16.97 31.75
CA ALA A 45 -37.82 -15.64 31.50
C ALA A 45 -37.22 -14.55 32.37
N GLY A 46 -36.98 -14.83 33.67
CA GLY A 46 -36.29 -13.93 34.57
C GLY A 46 -34.84 -13.63 34.10
N GLU A 47 -34.09 -14.69 33.80
CA GLU A 47 -32.70 -14.56 33.29
C GLU A 47 -32.62 -13.74 31.98
N LEU A 48 -33.57 -13.99 31.04
CA LEU A 48 -33.62 -13.23 29.77
C LEU A 48 -33.95 -11.74 30.01
N TYR A 49 -34.89 -11.45 30.90
CA TYR A 49 -35.25 -10.09 31.23
C TYR A 49 -34.11 -9.35 31.93
N ASP A 50 -33.55 -9.93 32.99
CA ASP A 50 -32.47 -9.31 33.78
C ASP A 50 -31.23 -9.06 32.88
N LYS A 51 -30.93 -9.99 31.98
CA LYS A 51 -29.85 -9.83 31.01
C LYS A 51 -30.15 -8.74 29.96
N ALA A 52 -31.41 -8.63 29.52
CA ALA A 52 -31.81 -7.59 28.58
C ALA A 52 -31.80 -6.21 29.21
N ARG A 53 -32.28 -6.11 30.47
CA ARG A 53 -32.27 -4.88 31.27
C ARG A 53 -30.85 -4.39 31.56
N PHE A 54 -29.97 -5.28 32.01
CA PHE A 54 -28.54 -4.97 32.19
C PHE A 54 -27.89 -4.41 30.93
N ARG A 55 -28.20 -5.02 29.78
CA ARG A 55 -27.68 -4.53 28.50
C ARG A 55 -28.19 -3.14 28.17
N GLU A 56 -29.45 -2.82 28.46
CA GLU A 56 -30.00 -1.50 28.20
C GLU A 56 -29.41 -0.45 29.16
N GLU A 57 -29.25 -0.77 30.45
CA GLU A 57 -28.63 0.07 31.45
C GLU A 57 -27.18 0.39 31.11
N GLU A 58 -26.43 -0.56 30.56
CA GLU A 58 -25.05 -0.39 30.12
C GLU A 58 -24.91 0.16 28.68
N GLY A 59 -26.02 0.51 28.02
CA GLY A 59 -26.00 0.96 26.62
C GLY A 59 -25.57 -0.10 25.62
N LEU A 60 -25.64 -1.38 26.00
CA LEU A 60 -25.24 -2.49 25.13
C LEU A 60 -26.38 -2.88 24.17
N PRO A 61 -26.08 -3.18 22.90
CA PRO A 61 -27.09 -3.58 21.93
C PRO A 61 -27.81 -4.86 22.34
N GLN A 62 -29.14 -4.87 22.19
CA GLN A 62 -29.97 -6.02 22.54
C GLN A 62 -29.76 -7.24 21.63
N LYS A 63 -29.32 -6.99 20.39
CA LYS A 63 -29.01 -8.04 19.42
C LYS A 63 -27.60 -7.87 18.92
N SER A 64 -26.81 -8.93 18.95
CA SER A 64 -25.50 -8.95 18.29
C SER A 64 -25.70 -9.02 16.77
N VAL A 65 -24.86 -8.31 16.03
CA VAL A 65 -24.85 -8.28 14.57
C VAL A 65 -23.79 -9.26 14.05
N ARG A 66 -24.03 -9.85 12.89
CA ARG A 66 -23.03 -10.71 12.24
C ARG A 66 -21.91 -9.88 11.66
N PHE A 67 -20.68 -10.37 11.80
CA PHE A 67 -19.50 -9.73 11.22
C PHE A 67 -19.65 -9.47 9.71
N GLY A 68 -20.18 -10.44 8.96
CA GLY A 68 -20.36 -10.32 7.50
C GLY A 68 -21.26 -9.15 7.10
N THR A 69 -22.38 -8.95 7.81
CA THR A 69 -23.32 -7.84 7.53
C THR A 69 -22.61 -6.48 7.68
N LEU A 70 -21.83 -6.31 8.74
CA LEU A 70 -21.07 -5.08 8.98
C LEU A 70 -19.89 -4.93 8.01
N ALA A 71 -19.23 -6.03 7.67
CA ALA A 71 -18.15 -6.01 6.69
C ALA A 71 -18.65 -5.58 5.30
N ASP A 72 -19.83 -6.08 4.86
CA ASP A 72 -20.44 -5.68 3.59
C ASP A 72 -20.82 -4.19 3.59
N GLU A 73 -21.27 -3.68 4.73
CA GLU A 73 -21.56 -2.25 4.88
C GLU A 73 -20.28 -1.41 4.90
N CYS A 74 -19.26 -1.87 5.63
CA CYS A 74 -17.94 -1.24 5.62
C CYS A 74 -17.35 -1.18 4.20
N ILE A 75 -17.49 -2.23 3.41
CA ILE A 75 -17.08 -2.25 1.99
C ILE A 75 -17.81 -1.17 1.20
N ARG A 76 -19.11 -0.95 1.43
CA ARG A 76 -19.86 0.12 0.76
C ARG A 76 -19.32 1.49 1.13
N VAL A 77 -19.05 1.75 2.41
CA VAL A 77 -18.43 3.00 2.86
C VAL A 77 -17.05 3.21 2.21
N LEU A 78 -16.20 2.17 2.21
CA LEU A 78 -14.86 2.25 1.60
C LEU A 78 -14.91 2.51 0.08
N LYS A 79 -15.90 1.98 -0.64
CA LYS A 79 -16.10 2.28 -2.06
C LYS A 79 -16.42 3.74 -2.30
N VAL A 80 -17.32 4.34 -1.49
CA VAL A 80 -17.63 5.78 -1.57
C VAL A 80 -16.39 6.62 -1.24
N GLU A 81 -15.58 6.23 -0.26
CA GLU A 81 -14.30 6.89 0.04
C GLU A 81 -13.35 6.83 -1.16
N ILE A 82 -13.28 5.68 -1.86
CA ILE A 82 -12.46 5.51 -3.07
C ILE A 82 -12.92 6.46 -4.19
N GLU A 83 -14.21 6.55 -4.45
CA GLU A 83 -14.80 7.46 -5.45
C GLU A 83 -14.48 8.93 -5.15
N ARG A 84 -14.43 9.30 -3.86
CA ARG A 84 -14.00 10.62 -3.39
C ARG A 84 -12.48 10.82 -3.39
N GLY A 85 -11.70 9.84 -3.84
CA GLY A 85 -10.23 9.92 -3.88
C GLY A 85 -9.56 9.73 -2.51
N ILE A 86 -10.29 9.32 -1.47
CA ILE A 86 -9.77 9.13 -0.12
C ILE A 86 -9.06 7.77 -0.04
N ARG A 87 -7.74 7.78 0.10
CA ARG A 87 -6.88 6.59 0.26
C ARG A 87 -7.23 5.40 -0.66
N PRO A 88 -7.46 5.59 -1.98
CA PRO A 88 -8.08 4.59 -2.84
C PRO A 88 -7.36 3.24 -2.82
N ASN A 89 -6.03 3.22 -2.86
CA ASN A 89 -5.26 1.97 -2.85
C ASN A 89 -5.37 1.24 -1.51
N THR A 90 -5.28 1.96 -0.39
CA THR A 90 -5.37 1.38 0.96
C THR A 90 -6.77 0.80 1.21
N ASN A 91 -7.82 1.53 0.82
CA ASN A 91 -9.19 1.08 0.96
C ASN A 91 -9.48 -0.13 0.06
N MET A 92 -8.90 -0.16 -1.15
CA MET A 92 -8.98 -1.34 -2.02
C MET A 92 -8.30 -2.57 -1.39
N ASP A 93 -7.16 -2.39 -0.74
CA ASP A 93 -6.47 -3.48 -0.04
C ASP A 93 -7.28 -3.97 1.17
N TYR A 94 -7.98 -3.09 1.89
CA TYR A 94 -8.91 -3.48 2.95
C TYR A 94 -10.10 -4.27 2.41
N ILE A 95 -10.70 -3.84 1.30
CA ILE A 95 -11.79 -4.57 0.63
C ILE A 95 -11.32 -5.96 0.21
N ARG A 96 -10.12 -6.09 -0.36
CA ARG A 96 -9.53 -7.40 -0.73
C ARG A 96 -9.32 -8.29 0.49
N ALA A 97 -8.82 -7.73 1.60
CA ALA A 97 -8.65 -8.48 2.85
C ALA A 97 -10.00 -8.96 3.41
N MET A 98 -11.03 -8.11 3.39
CA MET A 98 -12.38 -8.46 3.82
C MET A 98 -12.96 -9.60 2.97
N ASN A 99 -12.99 -9.42 1.64
CA ASN A 99 -13.62 -10.40 0.74
C ASN A 99 -12.89 -11.75 0.71
N ASN A 100 -11.57 -11.74 0.72
CA ASN A 100 -10.80 -12.96 0.52
C ASN A 100 -10.50 -13.72 1.82
N TYR A 101 -10.53 -13.06 2.98
CA TYR A 101 -10.08 -13.64 4.24
C TYR A 101 -11.05 -13.42 5.40
N LEU A 102 -11.46 -12.18 5.69
CA LEU A 102 -12.23 -11.88 6.90
C LEU A 102 -13.68 -12.38 6.80
N ILE A 103 -14.38 -12.08 5.72
CA ILE A 103 -15.78 -12.52 5.51
C ILE A 103 -15.87 -14.04 5.39
N PRO A 104 -15.01 -14.73 4.62
CA PRO A 104 -15.04 -16.20 4.55
C PRO A 104 -14.90 -16.90 5.89
N PHE A 105 -14.17 -16.33 6.84
CA PHE A 105 -13.95 -16.93 8.15
C PHE A 105 -14.94 -16.41 9.21
N PHE A 106 -15.01 -15.09 9.40
CA PHE A 106 -15.82 -14.47 10.47
C PHE A 106 -17.26 -14.17 10.07
N GLY A 107 -17.60 -14.17 8.77
CA GLY A 107 -18.85 -13.60 8.27
C GLY A 107 -20.12 -14.14 8.93
N LYS A 108 -20.15 -15.42 9.26
CA LYS A 108 -21.31 -16.06 9.91
C LYS A 108 -21.34 -15.86 11.43
N LEU A 109 -20.25 -15.42 12.03
CA LEU A 109 -20.14 -15.22 13.47
C LEU A 109 -20.81 -13.92 13.91
N MET A 110 -21.45 -13.95 15.07
CA MET A 110 -21.85 -12.74 15.78
C MET A 110 -20.59 -12.05 16.34
N LEU A 111 -20.53 -10.72 16.33
CA LEU A 111 -19.36 -9.98 16.83
C LEU A 111 -18.97 -10.39 18.25
N THR A 112 -19.96 -10.60 19.11
CA THR A 112 -19.76 -11.05 20.51
C THR A 112 -19.15 -12.45 20.63
N ASN A 113 -19.15 -13.23 19.57
CA ASN A 113 -18.60 -14.60 19.53
C ASN A 113 -17.17 -14.61 18.97
N ILE A 114 -16.61 -13.46 18.62
CA ILE A 114 -15.21 -13.33 18.21
C ILE A 114 -14.33 -13.31 19.46
N THR A 115 -13.90 -14.48 19.88
CA THR A 115 -13.01 -14.68 21.06
C THR A 115 -11.55 -14.71 20.62
N THR A 116 -10.64 -14.65 21.59
CA THR A 116 -9.19 -14.80 21.36
C THR A 116 -8.88 -16.14 20.67
N GLN A 117 -9.59 -17.22 21.05
CA GLN A 117 -9.47 -18.52 20.39
C GLN A 117 -9.87 -18.44 18.93
N LYS A 118 -10.99 -17.76 18.59
CA LYS A 118 -11.45 -17.60 17.20
C LYS A 118 -10.46 -16.76 16.38
N VAL A 119 -9.81 -15.79 16.97
CA VAL A 119 -8.73 -15.04 16.32
C VAL A 119 -7.54 -15.94 16.01
N ALA A 120 -7.11 -16.78 16.96
CA ALA A 120 -6.00 -17.74 16.74
C ALA A 120 -6.34 -18.77 15.64
N GLU A 121 -7.58 -19.29 15.62
CA GLU A 121 -8.06 -20.17 14.57
C GLU A 121 -8.02 -19.49 13.18
N TYR A 122 -8.46 -18.22 13.11
CA TYR A 122 -8.37 -17.41 11.89
C TYR A 122 -6.94 -17.24 11.40
N GLU A 123 -6.01 -16.92 12.29
CA GLU A 123 -4.62 -16.71 11.92
C GLU A 123 -3.98 -17.98 11.34
N SER A 124 -4.27 -19.14 11.93
CA SER A 124 -3.84 -20.43 11.43
C SER A 124 -4.46 -20.73 10.06
N TRP A 125 -5.78 -20.59 9.93
CA TRP A 125 -6.50 -20.80 8.68
C TRP A 125 -6.01 -19.87 7.56
N ARG A 126 -5.79 -18.58 7.89
CA ARG A 126 -5.26 -17.60 6.92
C ARG A 126 -3.88 -18.01 6.41
N ASN A 127 -2.97 -18.42 7.32
CA ASN A 127 -1.62 -18.83 6.94
C ASN A 127 -1.64 -20.07 6.06
N GLN A 128 -2.50 -21.05 6.37
CA GLN A 128 -2.72 -22.23 5.55
C GLN A 128 -3.26 -21.85 4.16
N LYS A 129 -4.29 -21.00 4.09
CA LYS A 129 -4.87 -20.51 2.83
C LYS A 129 -3.86 -19.75 1.96
N MET A 130 -2.92 -19.02 2.57
CA MET A 130 -1.84 -18.32 1.86
C MET A 130 -0.66 -19.22 1.49
N GLY A 131 -0.60 -20.46 2.00
CA GLY A 131 0.52 -21.38 1.82
C GLY A 131 1.84 -20.90 2.44
N LYS A 132 1.80 -19.84 3.25
CA LYS A 132 2.98 -19.24 3.90
C LYS A 132 2.59 -18.34 5.05
N VAL A 133 3.54 -18.12 5.97
CA VAL A 133 3.40 -17.06 6.99
C VAL A 133 3.55 -15.70 6.31
N PRO A 134 2.53 -14.83 6.38
CA PRO A 134 2.56 -13.53 5.72
C PRO A 134 3.59 -12.58 6.34
N ILE A 135 4.01 -11.57 5.57
CA ILE A 135 4.85 -10.48 6.07
C ILE A 135 4.03 -9.52 6.94
N SER A 136 4.72 -8.83 7.87
CA SER A 136 4.08 -7.92 8.84
C SER A 136 3.19 -6.85 8.20
N SER A 137 3.53 -6.34 7.01
CA SER A 137 2.70 -5.35 6.31
C SER A 137 1.36 -5.92 5.82
N THR A 138 1.35 -7.19 5.36
CA THR A 138 0.11 -7.88 4.99
C THR A 138 -0.77 -8.11 6.22
N LEU A 139 -0.16 -8.53 7.34
CA LEU A 139 -0.88 -8.71 8.60
C LEU A 139 -1.43 -7.38 9.15
N ALA A 140 -0.66 -6.29 9.03
CA ALA A 140 -1.12 -4.96 9.40
C ALA A 140 -2.33 -4.52 8.56
N ASN A 141 -2.35 -4.80 7.26
CA ASN A 141 -3.51 -4.52 6.40
C ASN A 141 -4.75 -5.32 6.83
N HIS A 142 -4.60 -6.62 7.10
CA HIS A 142 -5.71 -7.45 7.58
C HIS A 142 -6.23 -6.97 8.94
N SER A 143 -5.34 -6.63 9.87
CA SER A 143 -5.70 -6.08 11.18
C SER A 143 -6.41 -4.74 11.05
N SER A 144 -5.96 -3.86 10.17
CA SER A 144 -6.61 -2.57 9.93
C SER A 144 -7.99 -2.73 9.27
N ALA A 145 -8.12 -3.64 8.30
CA ALA A 145 -9.41 -3.96 7.69
C ALA A 145 -10.41 -4.53 8.71
N PHE A 146 -9.96 -5.43 9.60
CA PHE A 146 -10.76 -5.96 10.68
C PHE A 146 -11.22 -4.85 11.64
N ASN A 147 -10.30 -3.99 12.08
CA ASN A 147 -10.63 -2.89 12.96
C ASN A 147 -11.63 -1.91 12.34
N ARG A 148 -11.56 -1.61 11.03
CA ARG A 148 -12.55 -0.77 10.34
C ARG A 148 -13.97 -1.31 10.46
N VAL A 149 -14.14 -2.65 10.45
CA VAL A 149 -15.46 -3.27 10.65
C VAL A 149 -15.91 -3.11 12.10
N ILE A 150 -14.99 -3.26 13.06
CA ILE A 150 -15.31 -3.09 14.49
C ILE A 150 -15.63 -1.64 14.82
N ASP A 151 -14.84 -0.69 14.28
CA ASP A 151 -15.07 0.75 14.48
C ASP A 151 -16.46 1.15 13.95
N LEU A 152 -16.83 0.67 12.75
CA LEU A 152 -18.16 0.89 12.19
C LEU A 152 -19.26 0.30 13.08
N ALA A 153 -19.02 -0.88 13.67
CA ALA A 153 -19.97 -1.52 14.57
C ALA A 153 -20.21 -0.68 15.85
N ILE A 154 -19.16 -0.03 16.36
CA ILE A 154 -19.23 0.87 17.51
C ILE A 154 -19.98 2.16 17.11
N GLU A 155 -19.60 2.78 15.99
CA GLU A 155 -20.23 3.99 15.47
C GLU A 155 -21.75 3.83 15.26
N GLN A 156 -22.18 2.65 14.83
CA GLN A 156 -23.61 2.31 14.64
C GLN A 156 -24.32 1.82 15.91
N GLY A 157 -23.62 1.75 17.03
CA GLY A 157 -24.19 1.20 18.27
C GLY A 157 -24.50 -0.29 18.21
N ALA A 158 -23.94 -1.03 17.22
CA ALA A 158 -24.11 -2.48 17.11
C ALA A 158 -23.35 -3.26 18.18
N ILE A 159 -22.32 -2.66 18.74
CA ILE A 159 -21.62 -3.06 19.97
C ILE A 159 -21.27 -1.81 20.79
N SER A 160 -21.12 -1.96 22.10
CA SER A 160 -20.60 -0.90 22.94
C SER A 160 -19.06 -0.83 22.81
N ASP A 161 -18.50 0.35 22.97
CA ASP A 161 -17.06 0.60 23.09
C ASP A 161 -16.42 -0.12 24.29
N LYS A 162 -17.23 -0.45 25.33
CA LYS A 162 -16.81 -1.26 26.48
C LYS A 162 -16.58 -2.75 26.13
N VAL A 163 -17.09 -3.23 24.98
CA VAL A 163 -16.91 -4.62 24.54
C VAL A 163 -15.54 -4.79 23.90
N ILE A 164 -14.67 -5.55 24.56
CA ILE A 164 -13.32 -5.83 24.06
C ILE A 164 -13.39 -6.95 23.01
N ILE A 165 -13.21 -6.58 21.73
CA ILE A 165 -12.99 -7.54 20.65
C ILE A 165 -11.47 -7.77 20.50
N PRO A 166 -11.00 -9.04 20.51
CA PRO A 166 -9.59 -9.35 20.35
C PRO A 166 -9.03 -8.84 19.02
N LYS A 167 -7.84 -8.23 19.07
CA LYS A 167 -7.16 -7.69 17.87
C LYS A 167 -6.42 -8.79 17.12
N LEU A 168 -6.36 -8.68 15.79
CA LEU A 168 -5.53 -9.54 14.97
C LEU A 168 -4.05 -9.19 15.15
N SER A 169 -3.19 -10.21 15.18
CA SER A 169 -1.74 -10.05 15.26
C SER A 169 -1.19 -9.32 14.03
N ARG A 170 -0.23 -8.43 14.27
CA ARG A 170 0.56 -7.76 13.22
C ARG A 170 1.98 -8.33 13.13
N LYS A 171 2.31 -9.32 13.99
CA LYS A 171 3.63 -9.95 14.04
C LYS A 171 3.75 -10.98 12.92
N GLY A 172 4.51 -10.66 11.89
CA GLY A 172 4.77 -11.52 10.73
C GLY A 172 6.25 -11.57 10.40
N LYS A 173 6.58 -12.23 9.30
CA LYS A 173 7.96 -12.21 8.79
C LYS A 173 8.35 -10.76 8.47
N LYS A 174 9.55 -10.35 8.89
CA LYS A 174 10.10 -9.05 8.50
C LYS A 174 10.30 -9.06 6.99
N GLY A 175 9.73 -8.08 6.30
CA GLY A 175 9.98 -7.89 4.87
C GLY A 175 11.47 -7.60 4.70
N SER A 176 12.12 -8.27 3.74
CA SER A 176 13.50 -7.94 3.42
C SER A 176 13.53 -6.86 2.34
N PRO A 177 14.52 -5.95 2.38
CA PRO A 177 14.72 -4.96 1.34
C PRO A 177 14.83 -5.64 -0.04
N ARG A 178 14.40 -4.93 -1.08
CA ARG A 178 14.65 -5.37 -2.46
C ARG A 178 16.12 -5.21 -2.77
N PRO A 179 16.72 -6.13 -3.55
CA PRO A 179 18.13 -6.03 -3.91
C PRO A 179 18.36 -4.81 -4.84
N ALA A 180 19.49 -4.16 -4.67
CA ALA A 180 20.03 -3.19 -5.62
C ALA A 180 20.80 -3.93 -6.73
N PHE A 181 21.19 -3.21 -7.77
CA PHE A 181 22.17 -3.66 -8.73
C PHE A 181 23.57 -3.28 -8.24
N THR A 182 24.57 -4.10 -8.56
CA THR A 182 25.98 -3.70 -8.45
C THR A 182 26.32 -2.67 -9.54
N GLN A 183 27.47 -2.01 -9.44
CA GLN A 183 27.91 -1.04 -10.46
C GLN A 183 28.13 -1.72 -11.83
N ASP A 184 28.70 -2.93 -11.84
CA ASP A 184 28.93 -3.67 -13.06
C ASP A 184 27.63 -4.13 -13.73
N GLU A 185 26.68 -4.62 -12.92
CA GLU A 185 25.35 -4.97 -13.41
C GLU A 185 24.59 -3.75 -13.93
N LEU A 186 24.74 -2.60 -13.30
CA LEU A 186 24.11 -1.37 -13.74
C LEU A 186 24.72 -0.88 -15.06
N LYS A 187 26.06 -0.94 -15.19
CA LYS A 187 26.77 -0.66 -16.43
C LYS A 187 26.33 -1.61 -17.55
N HIS A 188 26.30 -2.92 -17.26
CA HIS A 188 25.79 -3.92 -18.20
C HIS A 188 24.35 -3.63 -18.66
N LEU A 189 23.45 -3.29 -17.73
CA LEU A 189 22.07 -2.94 -18.03
C LEU A 189 21.98 -1.74 -19.01
N LEU A 190 22.72 -0.67 -18.70
CA LEU A 190 22.73 0.57 -19.51
C LEU A 190 23.29 0.34 -20.91
N GLU A 191 24.33 -0.49 -21.05
CA GLU A 191 24.93 -0.85 -22.34
C GLU A 191 24.04 -1.83 -23.14
N TYR A 192 23.29 -2.68 -22.48
CA TYR A 192 22.41 -3.66 -23.11
C TYR A 192 21.10 -3.04 -23.62
N MET A 193 20.52 -2.06 -22.90
CA MET A 193 19.22 -1.48 -23.24
C MET A 193 19.10 -0.97 -24.68
N PRO A 194 20.05 -0.20 -25.25
CA PRO A 194 19.98 0.24 -26.64
C PRO A 194 19.90 -0.93 -27.63
N LYS A 195 20.70 -1.98 -27.43
CA LYS A 195 20.70 -3.19 -28.26
C LYS A 195 19.37 -3.93 -28.12
N TRP A 196 18.87 -4.05 -26.89
CA TRP A 196 17.57 -4.70 -26.60
C TRP A 196 16.39 -3.98 -27.27
N CYS A 197 16.43 -2.66 -27.40
CA CYS A 197 15.40 -1.91 -28.13
C CYS A 197 15.36 -2.32 -29.61
N LEU A 198 16.52 -2.56 -30.23
CA LEU A 198 16.64 -2.95 -31.66
C LEU A 198 16.18 -4.39 -31.91
N LEU A 199 16.18 -5.26 -30.90
CA LEU A 199 15.73 -6.66 -31.02
C LEU A 199 14.18 -6.78 -31.02
N ALA A 200 13.45 -5.69 -31.04
CA ALA A 200 11.98 -5.75 -31.08
C ALA A 200 11.50 -5.96 -32.54
N GLU A 201 10.74 -7.03 -32.77
CA GLU A 201 10.21 -7.38 -34.10
C GLU A 201 9.06 -6.47 -34.55
N ARG A 202 8.35 -5.83 -33.63
CA ARG A 202 7.16 -4.99 -33.88
C ARG A 202 7.41 -3.57 -33.46
N LYS A 203 6.99 -2.60 -34.27
CA LYS A 203 7.13 -1.16 -34.00
C LYS A 203 6.63 -0.75 -32.62
N ASN A 204 5.45 -1.25 -32.21
CA ASN A 204 4.89 -0.95 -30.87
C ASN A 204 5.76 -1.51 -29.73
N HIS A 205 6.43 -2.64 -29.94
CA HIS A 205 7.36 -3.19 -28.95
C HIS A 205 8.65 -2.38 -28.89
N THR A 206 9.15 -1.92 -30.05
CA THR A 206 10.33 -1.03 -30.11
C THR A 206 10.08 0.24 -29.32
N GLU A 207 8.97 0.91 -29.59
CA GLU A 207 8.62 2.17 -28.89
C GLU A 207 8.43 1.97 -27.39
N MET A 208 7.81 0.86 -26.97
CA MET A 208 7.67 0.51 -25.54
C MET A 208 9.02 0.22 -24.89
N ARG A 209 9.96 -0.41 -25.58
CA ARG A 209 11.31 -0.68 -25.08
C ARG A 209 12.13 0.60 -24.97
N GLU A 210 12.03 1.49 -25.95
CA GLU A 210 12.65 2.82 -25.91
C GLU A 210 12.08 3.68 -24.77
N LEU A 211 10.77 3.68 -24.58
CA LEU A 211 10.11 4.35 -23.46
C LEU A 211 10.62 3.80 -22.12
N LEU A 212 10.77 2.48 -22.00
CA LEU A 212 11.32 1.86 -20.81
C LEU A 212 12.77 2.26 -20.57
N ARG A 213 13.61 2.31 -21.63
CA ARG A 213 15.01 2.76 -21.52
C ARG A 213 15.09 4.16 -20.93
N ASP A 214 14.35 5.09 -21.49
CA ASP A 214 14.35 6.48 -21.02
C ASP A 214 13.79 6.59 -19.60
N TYR A 215 12.80 5.76 -19.25
CA TYR A 215 12.25 5.68 -17.89
C TYR A 215 13.29 5.17 -16.88
N VAL A 216 14.04 4.13 -17.21
CA VAL A 216 15.09 3.57 -16.35
C VAL A 216 16.20 4.59 -16.12
N GLU A 217 16.69 5.24 -17.18
CA GLU A 217 17.72 6.27 -17.11
C GLU A 217 17.25 7.46 -16.24
N LEU A 218 15.98 7.89 -16.38
CA LEU A 218 15.46 8.98 -15.59
C LEU A 218 15.30 8.60 -14.11
N LEU A 219 14.87 7.38 -13.80
CA LEU A 219 14.82 6.91 -12.41
C LEU A 219 16.20 6.88 -11.75
N LEU A 220 17.25 6.47 -12.49
CA LEU A 220 18.63 6.42 -12.01
C LEU A 220 19.24 7.82 -11.81
N THR A 221 18.79 8.82 -12.56
CA THR A 221 19.33 10.19 -12.48
C THR A 221 18.55 11.10 -11.52
N THR A 222 17.39 10.68 -11.04
CA THR A 222 16.51 11.49 -10.20
C THR A 222 16.21 10.88 -8.84
N GLY A 223 16.32 9.56 -8.71
CA GLY A 223 15.93 8.84 -7.49
C GLY A 223 14.43 8.90 -7.17
N MET A 224 13.55 9.35 -8.10
CA MET A 224 12.11 9.36 -7.88
C MET A 224 11.54 7.94 -7.72
N ARG A 225 10.36 7.82 -7.14
CA ARG A 225 9.69 6.51 -7.04
C ARG A 225 9.18 6.06 -8.39
N SER A 226 9.43 4.80 -8.74
CA SER A 226 8.77 4.16 -9.88
C SER A 226 7.25 4.05 -9.66
N GLY A 227 6.48 4.13 -10.74
CA GLY A 227 5.02 4.04 -10.71
C GLY A 227 4.35 5.41 -10.59
N ARG A 228 3.44 5.60 -9.63
CA ARG A 228 2.54 6.77 -9.61
C ARG A 228 3.27 8.12 -9.63
N GLU A 229 4.37 8.25 -8.92
CA GLU A 229 5.13 9.50 -8.83
C GLU A 229 5.76 9.86 -10.18
N SER A 230 6.45 8.94 -10.83
CA SER A 230 7.09 9.15 -12.12
C SER A 230 6.10 9.11 -13.29
N MET A 231 5.17 8.16 -13.29
CA MET A 231 4.20 8.01 -14.39
C MET A 231 3.20 9.17 -14.50
N ASN A 232 2.97 9.94 -13.44
CA ASN A 232 2.10 11.13 -13.46
C ASN A 232 2.84 12.42 -13.82
N MET A 233 4.11 12.35 -14.19
CA MET A 233 4.90 13.52 -14.57
C MET A 233 4.42 14.06 -15.91
N LEU A 234 4.17 15.37 -15.96
CA LEU A 234 3.79 16.12 -17.15
C LEU A 234 4.96 17.00 -17.59
N TRP A 235 5.02 17.36 -18.88
CA TRP A 235 6.09 18.25 -19.38
C TRP A 235 6.09 19.60 -18.66
N LYS A 236 4.96 20.16 -18.27
CA LYS A 236 4.87 21.39 -17.46
C LYS A 236 5.53 21.29 -16.08
N HIS A 237 5.77 20.09 -15.59
CA HIS A 237 6.44 19.83 -14.31
C HIS A 237 7.95 19.89 -14.38
N ILE A 238 8.52 20.09 -15.59
CA ILE A 238 9.96 20.16 -15.82
C ILE A 238 10.33 21.60 -16.12
N GLU A 239 11.40 22.05 -15.51
CA GLU A 239 11.91 23.39 -15.80
C GLU A 239 13.43 23.43 -15.64
N TRP A 240 14.04 24.37 -16.32
CA TRP A 240 15.40 24.76 -16.08
C TRP A 240 15.46 25.71 -14.88
N TYR A 241 16.36 25.44 -13.99
CA TYR A 241 16.65 26.28 -12.82
C TYR A 241 18.13 26.66 -12.84
N THR A 242 18.41 27.95 -12.75
CA THR A 242 19.77 28.48 -12.63
C THR A 242 20.00 28.86 -11.17
N ASP A 243 21.04 28.29 -10.56
CA ASP A 243 21.42 28.64 -9.19
C ASP A 243 22.07 30.03 -9.18
N GLY A 244 21.47 30.97 -8.45
CA GLY A 244 21.95 32.37 -8.39
C GLY A 244 23.31 32.57 -7.75
N LYS A 245 23.92 31.53 -7.13
CA LYS A 245 25.24 31.60 -6.54
C LYS A 245 26.32 31.06 -7.47
N THR A 246 26.06 30.02 -8.19
CA THR A 246 27.02 29.29 -9.01
C THR A 246 26.83 29.52 -10.50
N ASP A 247 25.74 30.17 -10.90
CA ASP A 247 25.28 30.35 -12.29
C ASP A 247 25.16 29.03 -13.07
N VAL A 248 25.10 27.90 -12.37
CA VAL A 248 24.94 26.58 -12.97
C VAL A 248 23.47 26.29 -13.21
N ARG A 249 23.19 25.83 -14.43
CA ARG A 249 21.84 25.48 -14.89
C ARG A 249 21.55 24.00 -14.60
N TYR A 250 20.43 23.73 -13.89
CA TYR A 250 19.98 22.38 -13.53
C TYR A 250 18.56 22.11 -14.03
N LEU A 251 18.27 20.84 -14.28
CA LEU A 251 16.88 20.39 -14.47
C LEU A 251 16.21 20.20 -13.12
N ARG A 252 15.12 20.92 -12.91
CA ARG A 252 14.25 20.82 -11.75
C ARG A 252 12.92 20.20 -12.16
N ILE A 253 12.48 19.17 -11.43
CA ILE A 253 11.29 18.38 -11.77
C ILE A 253 10.34 18.36 -10.57
N TRP A 254 9.09 18.79 -10.78
CA TRP A 254 8.05 18.64 -9.77
C TRP A 254 7.44 17.24 -9.83
N VAL A 255 7.45 16.54 -8.71
CA VAL A 255 6.84 15.22 -8.59
C VAL A 255 5.86 15.18 -7.43
N SER A 256 4.76 14.47 -7.60
CA SER A 256 3.74 14.27 -6.57
C SER A 256 3.43 12.80 -6.39
N GLY A 257 3.39 12.35 -5.15
CA GLY A 257 3.18 10.94 -4.81
C GLY A 257 2.54 10.75 -3.45
N LYS A 258 2.78 9.59 -2.84
CA LYS A 258 2.18 9.19 -1.55
C LYS A 258 2.46 10.17 -0.40
N THR A 259 3.59 10.85 -0.43
CA THR A 259 4.06 11.73 0.64
C THR A 259 3.92 13.23 0.32
N GLY A 260 3.06 13.57 -0.65
CA GLY A 260 2.89 14.93 -1.13
C GLY A 260 3.74 15.26 -2.37
N GLY A 261 3.75 16.55 -2.75
CA GLY A 261 4.53 17.08 -3.85
C GLY A 261 5.88 17.61 -3.40
N ARG A 262 6.89 17.55 -4.27
CA ARG A 262 8.21 18.14 -4.04
C ARG A 262 8.92 18.44 -5.36
N TRP A 263 9.83 19.40 -5.31
CA TRP A 263 10.84 19.56 -6.33
C TRP A 263 12.00 18.60 -6.09
N LEU A 264 12.55 18.06 -7.16
CA LEU A 264 13.82 17.34 -7.17
C LEU A 264 14.74 17.93 -8.23
N ILE A 265 16.04 17.81 -8.00
CA ILE A 265 17.08 18.19 -8.97
C ILE A 265 17.53 16.92 -9.68
N ALA A 266 17.49 16.93 -10.99
CA ALA A 266 17.97 15.81 -11.80
C ALA A 266 19.48 15.96 -12.08
N LYS A 267 20.22 14.85 -12.12
CA LYS A 267 21.60 14.84 -12.63
C LYS A 267 21.59 15.31 -14.09
N HIS A 268 22.67 15.92 -14.57
CA HIS A 268 22.78 16.46 -15.94
C HIS A 268 22.41 15.44 -17.04
N ARG A 269 22.78 14.19 -16.85
CA ARG A 269 22.42 13.08 -17.78
C ARG A 269 20.90 12.85 -17.96
N ALA A 270 20.06 13.38 -17.08
CA ALA A 270 18.60 13.30 -17.25
C ALA A 270 18.11 14.08 -18.48
N ALA A 271 18.90 15.01 -19.00
CA ALA A 271 18.56 15.74 -20.22
C ALA A 271 18.48 14.82 -21.46
N GLU A 272 19.32 13.80 -21.55
CA GLU A 272 19.36 12.88 -22.68
C GLU A 272 18.05 12.07 -22.87
N PRO A 273 17.55 11.32 -21.86
CA PRO A 273 16.29 10.61 -21.99
C PRO A 273 15.10 11.55 -22.19
N LEU A 274 15.12 12.74 -21.57
CA LEU A 274 14.06 13.73 -21.79
C LEU A 274 14.09 14.28 -23.22
N ALA A 275 15.25 14.53 -23.81
CA ALA A 275 15.36 14.97 -25.22
C ALA A 275 14.82 13.90 -26.19
N ARG A 276 15.15 12.61 -25.98
CA ARG A 276 14.60 11.51 -26.78
C ARG A 276 13.08 11.40 -26.64
N LEU A 277 12.54 11.58 -25.42
CA LEU A 277 11.10 11.59 -25.16
C LEU A 277 10.41 12.75 -25.88
N ALA A 278 10.97 13.97 -25.78
CA ALA A 278 10.45 15.16 -26.44
C ALA A 278 10.35 14.98 -27.96
N GLN A 279 11.42 14.43 -28.57
CA GLN A 279 11.48 14.16 -30.00
C GLN A 279 10.44 13.12 -30.43
N ARG A 280 10.33 11.98 -29.73
CA ARG A 280 9.33 10.95 -30.05
C ARG A 280 7.91 11.42 -29.93
N GLN A 281 7.62 12.24 -28.93
CA GLN A 281 6.29 12.78 -28.67
C GLN A 281 5.99 14.05 -29.47
N ARG A 282 6.98 14.62 -30.16
CA ARG A 282 6.86 15.89 -30.91
C ARG A 282 6.35 17.05 -30.05
N VAL A 283 6.79 17.13 -28.80
CA VAL A 283 6.42 18.20 -27.87
C VAL A 283 7.19 19.49 -28.16
N GLY A 284 8.39 19.39 -28.77
CA GLY A 284 9.24 20.48 -29.19
C GLY A 284 10.31 19.97 -30.15
N ALA A 285 11.00 20.83 -30.88
CA ALA A 285 12.11 20.47 -31.75
C ALA A 285 13.35 20.03 -30.96
N ASN A 286 13.48 20.53 -29.73
CA ASN A 286 14.52 20.19 -28.78
C ASN A 286 13.98 20.21 -27.34
N LEU A 287 14.84 19.85 -26.38
CA LEU A 287 14.44 19.77 -24.96
C LEU A 287 14.05 21.14 -24.40
N ASP A 288 14.73 22.22 -24.78
CA ASP A 288 14.45 23.57 -24.29
C ASP A 288 13.04 24.01 -24.72
N GLU A 289 12.69 23.79 -25.98
CA GLU A 289 11.34 24.08 -26.48
C GLU A 289 10.27 23.21 -25.82
N ALA A 290 10.54 21.91 -25.63
CA ALA A 290 9.61 21.03 -24.94
C ALA A 290 9.33 21.46 -23.50
N ILE A 291 10.36 21.93 -22.79
CA ILE A 291 10.22 22.49 -21.43
C ILE A 291 9.49 23.85 -21.45
N ALA A 292 9.82 24.70 -22.42
CA ALA A 292 9.18 26.02 -22.58
C ALA A 292 7.70 25.94 -22.92
N ALA A 293 7.29 24.91 -23.67
CA ALA A 293 5.91 24.67 -24.06
C ALA A 293 4.96 24.39 -22.87
N LYS A 294 5.48 24.02 -21.71
CA LYS A 294 4.70 23.72 -20.49
C LYS A 294 3.48 22.83 -20.74
N SER A 295 3.61 21.85 -21.62
CA SER A 295 2.52 20.99 -22.05
C SER A 295 1.95 20.13 -20.91
N ASP A 296 0.63 19.91 -20.95
CA ASP A 296 -0.11 19.01 -20.07
C ASP A 296 0.01 17.52 -20.49
N THR A 297 0.84 17.21 -21.49
CA THR A 297 1.06 15.83 -21.91
C THR A 297 1.98 15.09 -20.92
N TYR A 298 1.74 13.78 -20.78
CA TYR A 298 2.55 12.94 -19.92
C TYR A 298 3.93 12.69 -20.53
N VAL A 299 4.98 12.85 -19.74
CA VAL A 299 6.37 12.58 -20.16
C VAL A 299 6.55 11.12 -20.56
N PHE A 300 5.93 10.19 -19.83
CA PHE A 300 5.99 8.74 -20.16
C PHE A 300 4.74 8.30 -20.89
N SER A 301 4.60 8.74 -22.12
CA SER A 301 3.59 8.28 -23.09
C SER A 301 4.26 7.88 -24.41
N LEU A 302 3.56 7.06 -25.18
CA LEU A 302 3.94 6.70 -26.53
C LEU A 302 3.72 7.87 -27.49
N SER A 303 4.26 7.80 -28.71
CA SER A 303 4.09 8.81 -29.75
C SER A 303 2.63 9.07 -30.12
N THR A 304 1.76 8.08 -29.88
CA THR A 304 0.29 8.20 -30.03
C THR A 304 -0.39 8.96 -28.92
N GLY A 305 0.34 9.39 -27.88
CA GLY A 305 -0.22 9.94 -26.64
C GLY A 305 -0.74 8.87 -25.65
N GLN A 306 -0.78 7.60 -26.05
CA GLN A 306 -1.23 6.54 -25.16
C GLN A 306 -0.22 6.34 -24.01
N ARG A 307 -0.73 6.29 -22.80
CA ARG A 307 0.06 6.08 -21.59
C ARG A 307 -0.01 4.62 -21.16
N PRO A 308 1.13 3.92 -20.97
CA PRO A 308 1.12 2.58 -20.38
C PRO A 308 0.72 2.66 -18.89
N ASN A 309 -0.10 1.72 -18.44
CA ASN A 309 -0.50 1.65 -17.03
C ASN A 309 0.70 1.34 -16.11
N SER A 310 1.67 0.60 -16.61
CA SER A 310 2.87 0.19 -15.88
C SER A 310 3.96 -0.27 -16.87
N LEU A 311 5.21 0.00 -16.52
CA LEU A 311 6.38 -0.52 -17.23
C LEU A 311 7.01 -1.72 -16.53
N HIS A 312 6.35 -2.28 -15.51
CA HIS A 312 6.88 -3.36 -14.68
C HIS A 312 7.17 -4.63 -15.50
N THR A 313 6.21 -5.07 -16.29
CA THR A 313 6.34 -6.29 -17.12
C THR A 313 7.44 -6.16 -18.15
N SER A 314 7.53 -4.99 -18.82
CA SER A 314 8.60 -4.71 -19.78
C SER A 314 9.98 -4.69 -19.11
N PHE A 315 10.07 -4.17 -17.89
CA PHE A 315 11.31 -4.18 -17.12
C PHE A 315 11.69 -5.59 -16.65
N GLU A 316 10.73 -6.41 -16.25
CA GLU A 316 11.00 -7.81 -15.91
C GLU A 316 11.53 -8.60 -17.12
N LEU A 317 10.99 -8.33 -18.32
CA LEU A 317 11.47 -8.94 -19.56
C LEU A 317 12.91 -8.49 -19.84
N LEU A 318 13.19 -7.18 -19.79
CA LEU A 318 14.54 -6.63 -19.95
C LEU A 318 15.54 -7.31 -19.00
N LEU A 319 15.20 -7.42 -17.72
CA LEU A 319 16.07 -8.04 -16.72
C LEU A 319 16.27 -9.55 -16.95
N LYS A 320 15.28 -10.22 -17.52
CA LYS A 320 15.38 -11.62 -17.89
C LYS A 320 16.29 -11.79 -19.10
N ASP A 321 16.10 -10.96 -20.13
CA ASP A 321 16.87 -11.02 -21.37
C ASP A 321 18.35 -10.61 -21.17
N SER A 322 18.65 -9.79 -20.15
CA SER A 322 19.99 -9.38 -19.73
C SER A 322 20.61 -10.25 -18.62
N ASP A 323 19.92 -11.31 -18.19
CA ASP A 323 20.33 -12.27 -17.15
C ASP A 323 20.68 -11.65 -15.77
N ILE A 324 20.10 -10.49 -15.45
CA ILE A 324 20.29 -9.81 -14.16
C ILE A 324 19.01 -9.68 -13.34
N ARG A 325 17.99 -10.50 -13.61
CA ARG A 325 16.72 -10.45 -12.89
C ARG A 325 16.85 -10.86 -11.45
N VAL A 326 17.63 -11.89 -11.16
CA VAL A 326 17.79 -12.46 -9.81
C VAL A 326 19.09 -11.96 -9.22
N ASP A 327 19.01 -11.44 -8.00
CA ASP A 327 20.20 -11.10 -7.22
C ASP A 327 20.87 -12.38 -6.73
N PRO A 328 22.14 -12.66 -7.09
CA PRO A 328 22.80 -13.92 -6.76
C PRO A 328 23.02 -14.11 -5.25
N ILE A 329 23.12 -13.02 -4.49
CA ILE A 329 23.37 -13.07 -3.05
C ILE A 329 22.07 -13.39 -2.27
N THR A 330 20.96 -12.79 -2.64
CA THR A 330 19.70 -12.91 -1.89
C THR A 330 18.70 -13.86 -2.52
N GLY A 331 18.92 -14.29 -3.76
CA GLY A 331 17.99 -15.10 -4.54
C GLY A 331 16.68 -14.38 -4.90
N LYS A 332 16.61 -13.05 -4.77
CA LYS A 332 15.40 -12.28 -4.98
C LYS A 332 15.39 -11.55 -6.32
N ASN A 333 14.17 -11.40 -6.87
CA ASN A 333 13.99 -10.64 -8.09
C ASN A 333 14.19 -9.14 -7.85
N ARG A 334 14.93 -8.52 -8.75
CA ARG A 334 15.03 -7.07 -8.90
C ARG A 334 13.77 -6.50 -9.53
N SER A 335 13.52 -5.23 -9.32
CA SER A 335 12.35 -4.52 -9.83
C SER A 335 12.71 -3.06 -10.12
N LEU A 336 11.82 -2.31 -10.76
CA LEU A 336 11.99 -0.86 -10.95
C LEU A 336 12.35 -0.12 -9.66
N TYR A 337 11.87 -0.59 -8.51
CA TYR A 337 12.23 0.01 -7.22
C TYR A 337 13.70 -0.21 -6.84
N SER A 338 14.35 -1.25 -7.39
CA SER A 338 15.79 -1.50 -7.21
C SER A 338 16.65 -0.37 -7.77
N LEU A 339 16.20 0.31 -8.84
CA LEU A 339 16.89 1.48 -9.40
C LEU A 339 16.96 2.65 -8.41
N ARG A 340 15.91 2.83 -7.61
CA ARG A 340 15.90 3.85 -6.57
C ARG A 340 16.86 3.50 -5.41
N HIS A 341 17.06 2.20 -5.12
CA HIS A 341 18.10 1.75 -4.20
C HIS A 341 19.49 2.07 -4.76
N CYS A 342 19.72 1.83 -6.05
CA CYS A 342 20.97 2.20 -6.71
C CYS A 342 21.25 3.70 -6.62
N TYR A 343 20.25 4.54 -6.95
CA TYR A 343 20.40 5.99 -6.82
C TYR A 343 20.86 6.40 -5.42
N ALA A 344 20.18 5.91 -4.37
CA ALA A 344 20.50 6.23 -3.00
C ALA A 344 21.93 5.80 -2.62
N THR A 345 22.29 4.55 -2.96
CA THR A 345 23.62 4.00 -2.67
C THR A 345 24.70 4.81 -3.38
N LEU A 346 24.55 5.08 -4.68
CA LEU A 346 25.50 5.86 -5.46
C LEU A 346 25.62 7.30 -4.94
N ALA A 347 24.50 7.96 -4.62
CA ALA A 347 24.51 9.33 -4.10
C ALA A 347 25.22 9.45 -2.75
N LEU A 348 25.13 8.43 -1.91
CA LEU A 348 25.84 8.38 -0.62
C LEU A 348 27.31 7.99 -0.78
N MET A 349 27.62 7.14 -1.78
CA MET A 349 29.01 6.74 -2.08
C MET A 349 29.82 7.87 -2.71
N ASP A 350 29.20 8.71 -3.54
CA ASP A 350 29.85 9.88 -4.17
C ASP A 350 30.37 10.90 -3.13
N GLY A 351 29.94 10.82 -1.87
CA GLY A 351 30.40 11.67 -0.76
C GLY A 351 30.00 13.15 -0.85
N HIS A 352 29.35 13.57 -1.94
CA HIS A 352 28.96 14.96 -2.17
C HIS A 352 27.60 15.32 -1.55
N MET A 353 26.81 14.34 -1.15
CA MET A 353 25.49 14.54 -0.55
C MET A 353 25.41 13.85 0.81
N ASP A 354 25.01 14.61 1.82
CA ASP A 354 24.67 14.03 3.11
C ASP A 354 23.33 13.26 3.06
N MET A 355 23.13 12.39 4.03
CA MET A 355 21.93 11.51 4.10
C MET A 355 20.62 12.31 4.17
N HIS A 356 20.62 13.49 4.78
CA HIS A 356 19.44 14.33 4.88
C HIS A 356 19.06 14.93 3.51
N THR A 357 20.07 15.40 2.75
CA THR A 357 19.88 15.90 1.38
C THR A 357 19.37 14.81 0.45
N VAL A 358 19.94 13.60 0.51
CA VAL A 358 19.43 12.43 -0.26
C VAL A 358 18.00 12.09 0.16
N ALA A 359 17.69 12.14 1.45
CA ALA A 359 16.32 11.88 1.94
C ALA A 359 15.31 12.89 1.39
N LYS A 360 15.64 14.18 1.40
CA LYS A 360 14.80 15.26 0.81
C LYS A 360 14.62 15.05 -0.69
N GLN A 361 15.72 14.85 -1.42
CA GLN A 361 15.71 14.60 -2.86
C GLN A 361 14.80 13.42 -3.22
N MET A 362 14.92 12.31 -2.52
CA MET A 362 14.11 11.12 -2.75
C MET A 362 12.70 11.22 -2.16
N GLY A 363 12.40 12.17 -1.29
CA GLY A 363 11.11 12.27 -0.59
C GLY A 363 10.87 11.09 0.35
N THR A 364 11.87 10.78 1.18
CA THR A 364 11.84 9.74 2.21
C THR A 364 12.39 10.31 3.52
N SER A 365 12.35 9.55 4.60
CA SER A 365 13.00 9.94 5.86
C SER A 365 14.43 9.37 5.95
N VAL A 366 15.27 9.99 6.76
CA VAL A 366 16.62 9.51 7.05
C VAL A 366 16.56 8.08 7.62
N GLY A 367 15.67 7.83 8.59
CA GLY A 367 15.51 6.48 9.14
C GLY A 367 15.11 5.41 8.11
N MET A 368 14.36 5.78 7.07
CA MET A 368 14.06 4.88 5.95
C MET A 368 15.28 4.66 5.06
N LEU A 369 16.14 5.67 4.89
CA LEU A 369 17.41 5.50 4.20
C LEU A 369 18.33 4.58 4.99
N GLU A 370 18.50 4.78 6.27
CA GLU A 370 19.29 3.90 7.15
C GLU A 370 18.78 2.46 7.09
N GLN A 371 17.49 2.25 7.23
CA GLN A 371 16.89 0.91 7.26
C GLN A 371 17.03 0.14 5.94
N HIS A 372 16.94 0.84 4.81
CA HIS A 372 16.83 0.20 3.49
C HIS A 372 18.06 0.39 2.60
N TYR A 373 18.87 1.43 2.83
CA TYR A 373 19.99 1.81 1.97
C TYR A 373 21.33 1.78 2.70
N SER A 374 21.35 1.75 4.02
CA SER A 374 22.57 1.59 4.84
C SER A 374 23.20 0.20 4.73
N LYS A 375 23.16 -0.39 3.56
CA LYS A 375 24.00 -1.56 3.22
C LYS A 375 25.40 -1.16 2.79
N MET A 376 25.78 0.07 3.04
CA MET A 376 27.20 0.46 3.01
C MET A 376 27.91 -0.35 4.10
N THR A 377 28.52 -1.45 3.67
CA THR A 377 29.46 -2.17 4.54
C THR A 377 30.59 -1.21 4.87
N ALA A 378 31.22 -1.38 6.04
CA ALA A 378 32.42 -0.62 6.39
C ALA A 378 33.45 -0.66 5.25
N THR A 379 33.48 -1.72 4.45
CA THR A 379 34.29 -1.90 3.25
C THR A 379 33.94 -0.93 2.11
N MET A 380 32.68 -0.58 1.92
CA MET A 380 32.26 0.46 0.94
C MET A 380 32.54 1.87 1.49
N ALA A 381 32.41 2.08 2.79
CA ALA A 381 32.80 3.33 3.47
C ALA A 381 34.32 3.52 3.50
N THR A 382 35.12 2.46 3.37
CA THR A 382 36.58 2.54 3.35
C THR A 382 37.07 3.38 2.16
N PHE A 383 36.39 3.31 1.02
CA PHE A 383 36.72 4.15 -0.13
C PHE A 383 36.46 5.65 0.17
N CYS A 384 35.36 5.98 0.84
CA CYS A 384 35.06 7.35 1.31
C CYS A 384 36.00 7.79 2.44
N LEU A 385 36.43 6.86 3.31
CA LEU A 385 37.28 7.17 4.47
C LEU A 385 38.76 7.29 4.11
N ILE A 386 39.22 6.61 3.08
CA ILE A 386 40.65 6.59 2.68
C ILE A 386 40.94 7.58 1.53
N CYS A 387 39.98 7.84 0.63
CA CYS A 387 40.13 8.62 -0.58
C CYS A 387 39.60 10.05 -0.47
N SER A 388 39.67 10.71 0.68
CA SER A 388 39.26 12.11 0.79
C SER A 388 40.20 13.08 0.04
N GLN A 389 41.33 12.65 -0.55
CA GLN A 389 42.28 13.57 -1.23
C GLN A 389 43.02 13.08 -2.48
N ALA A 390 42.84 11.87 -2.96
CA ALA A 390 43.66 11.40 -4.09
C ALA A 390 42.95 10.42 -5.03
N TYR A 391 42.03 10.89 -5.81
CA TYR A 391 41.71 10.29 -7.13
C TYR A 391 40.65 11.11 -7.87
N PHE A 392 41.05 12.36 -8.21
CA PHE A 392 40.38 13.11 -9.27
C PHE A 392 40.95 12.67 -10.62
N GLY A 393 40.38 11.64 -11.20
CA GLY A 393 40.78 11.16 -12.54
C GLY A 393 39.71 10.41 -13.26
N PHE A 394 38.62 10.03 -12.56
CA PHE A 394 37.42 9.51 -13.23
C PHE A 394 36.32 10.54 -13.07
N HIS A 395 36.14 11.34 -14.10
CA HIS A 395 34.88 12.05 -14.32
C HIS A 395 33.80 11.00 -14.26
N CYS A 396 33.01 11.02 -13.20
CA CYS A 396 31.77 10.22 -13.08
C CYS A 396 30.80 10.70 -14.16
N ALA A 397 30.97 10.17 -15.38
CA ALA A 397 30.01 10.25 -16.46
C ALA A 397 28.96 9.14 -16.24
N ILE A 398 28.24 9.18 -15.12
CA ILE A 398 27.00 8.40 -14.92
C ILE A 398 25.85 9.34 -14.63
#